data_618bee236c09533ed8a7a39c2afa8cf5
#
_entry.id   618bee236c09533ed8a7a39c2afa8cf5
#
_cell.length_a   1.000
_cell.length_b   1.000
_cell.length_c   1.000
_cell.angle_alpha   90.00
_cell.angle_beta   90.00
_cell.angle_gamma   90.00
#
_symmetry.space_group_name_H-M   'P 1'
#
loop_
_entity.id
_entity.type
_entity.pdbx_description
1 polymer ?
#
loop_
_entity_poly.entity_id
_entity_poly.type
_entity_poly.pdbx_seq_one_letter_code
_entity_poly.pdbx_strand_id
1 'polypeptide(L)'
;MSCMDDKKFTMTLLEFYDLFKNKLISRVDKNELDEFFFWLIDHYCNYSRMDYILNSSFKISKTQEQNLINSIDSLLNEMPIQYVVGETKFMNLVFKLNNSVLIPRPETEELVRWIINDAHTNKNILDIGTGSGCIAVSLSKYLNNCKVTGWDISEDIIKIASHNAYLNDVNVELELSDITKPKFLNYKYDVIVSNPPYITKNEKQFISKNVKFFEPHIALFVENEDPLCFYKKIFDFSNSNLKSNGFLYIEINENFSKEVIKLLKDKGFYDIKLKKDFRLKNRMIKAIKK
;
A
#
# COMPACT_ATOMS: atom_id res chain seq x y z
N MET A 1 24.34 24.40 -27.51
CA MET A 1 23.65 25.58 -26.97
C MET A 1 22.88 25.09 -25.77
N SER A 2 23.50 25.21 -24.74
CA SER A 2 23.40 25.94 -23.46
C SER A 2 22.22 25.48 -22.58
N CYS A 3 22.45 24.42 -21.77
CA CYS A 3 21.70 24.13 -20.53
C CYS A 3 22.35 24.94 -19.38
N MET A 4 22.16 26.25 -19.33
CA MET A 4 22.82 27.10 -18.32
C MET A 4 21.92 28.16 -17.69
N ASP A 5 20.58 27.91 -17.51
CA ASP A 5 19.73 28.95 -16.90
C ASP A 5 18.87 28.52 -15.71
N ASP A 6 18.99 27.27 -15.21
CA ASP A 6 18.14 26.80 -14.10
C ASP A 6 18.73 27.03 -12.69
N LYS A 7 19.80 27.77 -12.52
CA LYS A 7 20.47 28.00 -11.23
C LYS A 7 20.19 29.35 -10.59
N LYS A 8 19.05 29.98 -10.84
CA LYS A 8 18.64 31.13 -10.04
C LYS A 8 18.01 30.62 -8.75
N PHE A 9 18.80 30.59 -7.68
CA PHE A 9 18.27 30.29 -6.34
C PHE A 9 17.32 31.40 -5.92
N THR A 10 16.15 31.04 -5.39
CA THR A 10 15.04 31.98 -5.16
C THR A 10 14.70 32.12 -3.67
N MET A 11 14.68 31.03 -2.91
CA MET A 11 14.45 31.06 -1.45
C MET A 11 15.32 30.02 -0.74
N THR A 12 15.40 30.14 0.59
CA THR A 12 16.03 29.18 1.48
C THR A 12 15.00 28.16 1.97
N LEU A 13 15.47 27.01 2.47
CA LEU A 13 14.59 26.03 3.12
C LEU A 13 13.91 26.58 4.37
N LEU A 14 14.54 27.49 5.10
CA LEU A 14 13.93 28.17 6.25
C LEU A 14 12.75 29.05 5.81
N GLU A 15 12.94 29.88 4.77
CA GLU A 15 11.87 30.72 4.21
C GLU A 15 10.71 29.84 3.67
N PHE A 16 11.04 28.71 3.04
CA PHE A 16 10.01 27.77 2.61
C PHE A 16 9.28 27.14 3.81
N TYR A 17 9.98 26.74 4.88
CA TYR A 17 9.35 26.19 6.09
C TYR A 17 8.36 27.19 6.71
N ASP A 18 8.75 28.45 6.82
CA ASP A 18 7.87 29.51 7.35
C ASP A 18 6.62 29.71 6.48
N LEU A 19 6.79 29.73 5.16
CA LEU A 19 5.66 29.80 4.21
C LEU A 19 4.74 28.58 4.37
N PHE A 20 5.31 27.36 4.35
CA PHE A 20 4.63 26.08 4.47
C PHE A 20 3.81 26.02 5.77
N LYS A 21 4.46 26.32 6.88
CA LYS A 21 3.83 26.36 8.20
C LYS A 21 2.67 27.36 8.25
N ASN A 22 2.88 28.58 7.80
CA ASN A 22 1.84 29.63 7.82
C ASN A 22 0.61 29.25 6.99
N LYS A 23 0.79 28.51 5.90
CA LYS A 23 -0.31 28.06 5.04
C LYS A 23 -1.09 26.88 5.61
N LEU A 24 -0.41 25.95 6.30
CA LEU A 24 -0.99 24.64 6.68
C LEU A 24 -1.30 24.50 8.18
N ILE A 25 -0.76 25.33 9.07
CA ILE A 25 -0.89 25.18 10.53
C ILE A 25 -2.34 25.13 11.04
N SER A 26 -3.27 25.75 10.32
CA SER A 26 -4.71 25.72 10.67
C SER A 26 -5.44 24.47 10.18
N ARG A 27 -4.79 23.63 9.37
CA ARG A 27 -5.37 22.46 8.69
C ARG A 27 -4.76 21.13 9.09
N VAL A 28 -3.52 21.14 9.54
CA VAL A 28 -2.71 19.94 9.79
C VAL A 28 -2.15 20.02 11.21
N ASP A 29 -2.13 18.90 11.93
CA ASP A 29 -1.46 18.81 13.24
C ASP A 29 0.02 19.17 13.12
N LYS A 30 0.58 19.79 14.17
CA LYS A 30 1.96 20.27 14.13
C LYS A 30 2.98 19.16 13.86
N ASN A 31 2.79 17.99 14.42
CA ASN A 31 3.73 16.87 14.22
C ASN A 31 3.64 16.33 12.79
N GLU A 32 2.42 16.22 12.26
CA GLU A 32 2.17 15.82 10.88
C GLU A 32 2.70 16.85 9.88
N LEU A 33 2.58 18.16 10.21
CA LEU A 33 3.10 19.24 9.40
C LEU A 33 4.63 19.16 9.25
N ASP A 34 5.35 18.91 10.35
CA ASP A 34 6.81 18.74 10.33
C ASP A 34 7.22 17.52 9.50
N GLU A 35 6.49 16.39 9.64
CA GLU A 35 6.74 15.18 8.83
C GLU A 35 6.51 15.45 7.34
N PHE A 36 5.45 16.15 6.97
CA PHE A 36 5.19 16.52 5.58
C PHE A 36 6.29 17.40 5.01
N PHE A 37 6.73 18.42 5.78
CA PHE A 37 7.83 19.29 5.36
C PHE A 37 9.10 18.47 5.07
N PHE A 38 9.52 17.61 6.00
CA PHE A 38 10.72 16.80 5.82
C PHE A 38 10.60 15.82 4.66
N TRP A 39 9.41 15.27 4.43
CA TRP A 39 9.18 14.39 3.29
C TRP A 39 9.33 15.15 1.96
N LEU A 40 8.77 16.36 1.87
CA LEU A 40 8.86 17.19 0.67
C LEU A 40 10.31 17.61 0.35
N ILE A 41 11.09 18.05 1.34
CA ILE A 41 12.48 18.46 1.09
C ILE A 41 13.40 17.27 0.80
N ASP A 42 13.15 16.10 1.41
CA ASP A 42 13.85 14.86 1.05
C ASP A 42 13.57 14.52 -0.42
N HIS A 43 12.30 14.51 -0.82
CA HIS A 43 11.89 14.14 -2.17
C HIS A 43 12.34 15.13 -3.25
N TYR A 44 12.10 16.42 -3.09
CA TYR A 44 12.37 17.41 -4.14
C TYR A 44 13.78 18.02 -4.09
N CYS A 45 14.40 18.04 -2.92
CA CYS A 45 15.69 18.67 -2.72
C CYS A 45 16.82 17.66 -2.41
N ASN A 46 16.47 16.39 -2.17
CA ASN A 46 17.39 15.37 -1.65
C ASN A 46 18.10 15.86 -0.37
N TYR A 47 17.32 16.44 0.56
CA TYR A 47 17.78 17.11 1.75
C TYR A 47 17.11 16.50 2.97
N SER A 48 17.88 15.77 3.77
CA SER A 48 17.36 15.05 4.94
C SER A 48 16.98 16.00 6.08
N ARG A 49 16.24 15.48 7.06
CA ARG A 49 15.96 16.21 8.31
C ARG A 49 17.24 16.66 9.02
N MET A 50 18.28 15.83 9.00
CA MET A 50 19.56 16.18 9.62
C MET A 50 20.26 17.32 8.86
N ASP A 51 20.24 17.28 7.53
CA ASP A 51 20.82 18.34 6.71
C ASP A 51 20.13 19.69 6.96
N TYR A 52 18.80 19.69 7.12
CA TYR A 52 18.04 20.90 7.45
C TYR A 52 18.42 21.46 8.82
N ILE A 53 18.60 20.62 9.84
CA ILE A 53 19.02 21.04 11.18
C ILE A 53 20.43 21.66 11.14
N LEU A 54 21.32 21.10 10.33
CA LEU A 54 22.70 21.60 10.20
C LEU A 54 22.79 22.88 9.34
N ASN A 55 21.93 23.02 8.33
CA ASN A 55 21.96 24.17 7.41
C ASN A 55 20.57 24.49 6.83
N SER A 56 19.72 25.14 7.59
CA SER A 56 18.39 25.57 7.12
C SER A 56 18.42 26.72 6.10
N SER A 57 19.58 27.40 5.94
CA SER A 57 19.80 28.45 4.94
C SER A 57 20.20 27.91 3.56
N PHE A 58 20.14 26.59 3.35
CA PHE A 58 20.32 25.98 2.03
C PHE A 58 19.34 26.61 1.02
N LYS A 59 19.88 27.05 -0.11
CA LYS A 59 19.11 27.71 -1.16
C LYS A 59 18.60 26.70 -2.17
N ILE A 60 17.30 26.73 -2.45
CA ILE A 60 16.65 25.88 -3.42
C ILE A 60 16.62 26.52 -4.81
N SER A 61 16.63 25.72 -5.84
CA SER A 61 16.46 26.15 -7.23
C SER A 61 15.03 26.57 -7.51
N LYS A 62 14.81 27.32 -8.59
CA LYS A 62 13.46 27.76 -9.01
C LYS A 62 12.52 26.57 -9.27
N THR A 63 13.03 25.47 -9.84
CA THR A 63 12.25 24.23 -10.10
C THR A 63 11.85 23.58 -8.79
N GLN A 64 12.77 23.46 -7.82
CA GLN A 64 12.46 22.92 -6.49
C GLN A 64 11.43 23.75 -5.78
N GLU A 65 11.58 25.09 -5.78
CA GLU A 65 10.59 26.03 -5.22
C GLU A 65 9.21 25.81 -5.82
N GLN A 66 9.09 25.75 -7.16
CA GLN A 66 7.80 25.55 -7.82
C GLN A 66 7.15 24.22 -7.41
N ASN A 67 7.90 23.13 -7.33
CA ASN A 67 7.40 21.83 -6.89
C ASN A 67 6.91 21.89 -5.43
N LEU A 68 7.68 22.50 -4.56
CA LEU A 68 7.35 22.67 -3.15
C LEU A 68 6.10 23.54 -2.95
N ILE A 69 5.94 24.62 -3.72
CA ILE A 69 4.74 25.47 -3.68
C ILE A 69 3.51 24.72 -4.19
N ASN A 70 3.63 23.99 -5.31
CA ASN A 70 2.54 23.16 -5.84
C ASN A 70 2.10 22.08 -4.83
N SER A 71 3.05 21.57 -4.02
CA SER A 71 2.74 20.62 -2.95
C SER A 71 1.90 21.24 -1.83
N ILE A 72 2.14 22.52 -1.49
CA ILE A 72 1.29 23.23 -0.53
C ILE A 72 -0.16 23.29 -1.02
N ASP A 73 -0.37 23.64 -2.28
CA ASP A 73 -1.72 23.71 -2.86
C ASP A 73 -2.42 22.35 -2.87
N SER A 74 -1.69 21.28 -3.16
CA SER A 74 -2.21 19.92 -3.11
C SER A 74 -2.60 19.50 -1.68
N LEU A 75 -1.76 19.80 -0.70
CA LEU A 75 -2.04 19.51 0.73
C LEU A 75 -3.20 20.38 1.28
N LEU A 76 -3.34 21.64 0.85
CA LEU A 76 -4.48 22.48 1.19
C LEU A 76 -5.80 21.88 0.66
N ASN A 77 -5.76 21.15 -0.45
CA ASN A 77 -6.88 20.40 -0.99
C ASN A 77 -7.06 19.03 -0.33
N GLU A 78 -6.39 18.75 0.78
CA GLU A 78 -6.46 17.49 1.55
C GLU A 78 -5.93 16.25 0.78
N MET A 79 -5.10 16.44 -0.27
CA MET A 79 -4.46 15.32 -0.98
C MET A 79 -3.46 14.62 -0.04
N PRO A 80 -3.48 13.28 0.06
CA PRO A 80 -2.47 12.54 0.84
C PRO A 80 -1.05 12.88 0.39
N ILE A 81 -0.12 13.07 1.33
CA ILE A 81 1.28 13.41 1.02
C ILE A 81 1.92 12.38 0.09
N GLN A 82 1.56 11.10 0.21
CA GLN A 82 2.04 10.02 -0.64
C GLN A 82 1.70 10.23 -2.11
N TYR A 83 0.52 10.77 -2.41
CA TYR A 83 0.14 11.11 -3.78
C TYR A 83 0.76 12.44 -4.23
N VAL A 84 1.00 13.38 -3.33
CA VAL A 84 1.71 14.64 -3.64
C VAL A 84 3.12 14.35 -4.11
N VAL A 85 3.85 13.47 -3.41
CA VAL A 85 5.22 13.07 -3.79
C VAL A 85 5.25 11.93 -4.80
N GLY A 86 4.13 11.22 -4.99
CA GLY A 86 4.02 10.08 -5.90
C GLY A 86 4.75 8.82 -5.44
N GLU A 87 5.08 8.72 -4.14
CA GLU A 87 5.73 7.53 -3.58
C GLU A 87 5.49 7.36 -2.09
N THR A 88 5.76 6.16 -1.58
CA THR A 88 5.76 5.85 -0.15
C THR A 88 6.80 4.77 0.17
N LYS A 89 7.11 4.64 1.46
CA LYS A 89 7.92 3.51 1.99
C LYS A 89 6.99 2.45 2.57
N PHE A 90 7.30 1.18 2.29
CA PHE A 90 6.64 0.02 2.86
C PHE A 90 7.67 -1.10 3.01
N MET A 91 7.77 -1.72 4.19
CA MET A 91 8.80 -2.74 4.48
C MET A 91 10.23 -2.29 4.13
N ASN A 92 10.59 -1.02 4.35
CA ASN A 92 11.87 -0.39 3.96
C ASN A 92 12.15 -0.36 2.44
N LEU A 93 11.16 -0.61 1.60
CA LEU A 93 11.21 -0.50 0.15
C LEU A 93 10.46 0.75 -0.31
N VAL A 94 10.82 1.29 -1.47
CA VAL A 94 10.16 2.47 -2.05
C VAL A 94 9.13 2.01 -3.09
N PHE A 95 7.93 2.55 -3.01
CA PHE A 95 6.83 2.25 -3.95
C PHE A 95 6.33 3.53 -4.60
N LYS A 96 6.37 3.60 -5.91
CA LYS A 96 5.71 4.67 -6.68
C LYS A 96 4.20 4.46 -6.65
N LEU A 97 3.50 5.57 -6.51
CA LEU A 97 2.05 5.60 -6.35
C LEU A 97 1.43 6.64 -7.28
N ASN A 98 0.18 6.42 -7.62
CA ASN A 98 -0.75 7.42 -8.12
C ASN A 98 -2.16 7.11 -7.58
N ASN A 99 -3.15 7.89 -7.94
CA ASN A 99 -4.52 7.76 -7.49
C ASN A 99 -5.27 6.49 -7.98
N SER A 100 -4.61 5.63 -8.77
CA SER A 100 -5.17 4.35 -9.21
C SER A 100 -4.92 3.21 -8.22
N VAL A 101 -3.97 3.37 -7.28
CA VAL A 101 -3.59 2.33 -6.32
C VAL A 101 -3.78 2.80 -4.89
N LEU A 102 -4.22 1.90 -4.02
CA LEU A 102 -4.32 2.15 -2.58
C LEU A 102 -2.93 2.49 -2.01
N ILE A 103 -2.86 3.50 -1.15
CA ILE A 103 -1.64 3.78 -0.39
C ILE A 103 -1.37 2.60 0.56
N PRO A 104 -0.20 1.95 0.48
CA PRO A 104 0.17 0.85 1.39
C PRO A 104 0.00 1.22 2.85
N ARG A 105 -0.64 0.34 3.63
CA ARG A 105 -0.98 0.59 5.04
C ARG A 105 0.02 -0.09 6.00
N PRO A 106 0.31 0.54 7.16
CA PRO A 106 1.17 -0.08 8.17
C PRO A 106 0.64 -1.43 8.68
N GLU A 107 -0.68 -1.60 8.75
CA GLU A 107 -1.33 -2.86 9.13
C GLU A 107 -1.00 -3.98 8.13
N THR A 108 -0.91 -3.65 6.85
CA THR A 108 -0.52 -4.60 5.80
C THR A 108 0.95 -5.01 5.91
N GLU A 109 1.84 -4.13 6.41
CA GLU A 109 3.22 -4.55 6.74
C GLU A 109 3.24 -5.69 7.79
N GLU A 110 2.34 -5.65 8.77
CA GLU A 110 2.26 -6.71 9.78
C GLU A 110 1.83 -8.06 9.19
N LEU A 111 0.95 -8.02 8.17
CA LEU A 111 0.56 -9.22 7.41
C LEU A 111 1.78 -9.80 6.67
N VAL A 112 2.52 -8.95 5.95
CA VAL A 112 3.75 -9.35 5.24
C VAL A 112 4.80 -9.90 6.20
N ARG A 113 5.05 -9.22 7.34
CA ARG A 113 5.97 -9.70 8.38
C ARG A 113 5.55 -11.05 8.95
N TRP A 114 4.25 -11.30 9.10
CA TRP A 114 3.76 -12.60 9.55
C TRP A 114 4.11 -13.71 8.56
N ILE A 115 3.88 -13.48 7.26
CA ILE A 115 4.22 -14.44 6.20
C ILE A 115 5.73 -14.72 6.18
N ILE A 116 6.56 -13.68 6.29
CA ILE A 116 8.03 -13.81 6.32
C ILE A 116 8.48 -14.62 7.56
N ASN A 117 7.91 -14.34 8.73
CA ASN A 117 8.26 -15.02 9.97
C ASN A 117 7.83 -16.50 10.01
N ASP A 118 6.85 -16.89 9.19
CA ASP A 118 6.48 -18.30 9.00
C ASP A 118 7.50 -19.05 8.11
N ALA A 119 8.58 -18.37 7.68
CA ALA A 119 9.76 -18.92 7.00
C ALA A 119 9.45 -19.75 5.75
N HIS A 120 8.57 -19.26 4.89
CA HIS A 120 8.30 -19.88 3.60
C HIS A 120 9.53 -19.80 2.69
N THR A 121 9.97 -20.95 2.19
CA THR A 121 11.08 -21.06 1.23
C THR A 121 10.70 -21.99 0.08
N ASN A 122 11.22 -21.73 -1.11
CA ASN A 122 10.92 -22.54 -2.32
C ASN A 122 9.41 -22.69 -2.57
N LYS A 123 8.64 -21.61 -2.38
CA LYS A 123 7.19 -21.61 -2.47
C LYS A 123 6.69 -20.82 -3.66
N ASN A 124 5.56 -21.27 -4.21
CA ASN A 124 4.76 -20.48 -5.14
C ASN A 124 3.73 -19.68 -4.35
N ILE A 125 3.78 -18.37 -4.46
CA ILE A 125 2.96 -17.44 -3.69
C ILE A 125 2.11 -16.61 -4.65
N LEU A 126 0.83 -16.40 -4.34
CA LEU A 126 -0.08 -15.53 -5.06
C LEU A 126 -0.56 -14.40 -4.15
N ASP A 127 -0.40 -13.16 -4.63
CA ASP A 127 -0.99 -11.95 -4.05
C ASP A 127 -2.20 -11.53 -4.89
N ILE A 128 -3.41 -11.61 -4.32
CA ILE A 128 -4.67 -11.28 -5.00
C ILE A 128 -5.07 -9.85 -4.66
N GLY A 129 -5.26 -9.01 -5.69
CA GLY A 129 -5.47 -7.56 -5.53
C GLY A 129 -4.16 -6.87 -5.17
N THR A 130 -3.12 -7.08 -5.97
CA THR A 130 -1.74 -6.68 -5.63
C THR A 130 -1.56 -5.16 -5.49
N GLY A 131 -2.43 -4.35 -6.12
CA GLY A 131 -2.39 -2.90 -6.04
C GLY A 131 -1.03 -2.33 -6.46
N SER A 132 -0.39 -1.58 -5.59
CA SER A 132 0.96 -1.06 -5.84
C SER A 132 2.04 -2.15 -5.94
N GLY A 133 1.70 -3.41 -5.69
CA GLY A 133 2.65 -4.52 -5.59
C GLY A 133 3.31 -4.63 -4.21
N CYS A 134 2.89 -3.86 -3.21
CA CYS A 134 3.60 -3.75 -1.93
C CYS A 134 3.74 -5.10 -1.21
N ILE A 135 2.73 -5.97 -1.25
CA ILE A 135 2.81 -7.33 -0.68
C ILE A 135 3.73 -8.20 -1.54
N ALA A 136 3.42 -8.33 -2.84
CA ALA A 136 4.15 -9.23 -3.75
C ALA A 136 5.64 -8.89 -3.85
N VAL A 137 5.98 -7.60 -4.03
CA VAL A 137 7.37 -7.10 -4.11
C VAL A 137 8.12 -7.37 -2.80
N SER A 138 7.49 -7.08 -1.64
CA SER A 138 8.12 -7.34 -0.35
C SER A 138 8.34 -8.83 -0.10
N LEU A 139 7.38 -9.69 -0.43
CA LEU A 139 7.56 -11.14 -0.30
C LEU A 139 8.66 -11.65 -1.22
N SER A 140 8.73 -11.16 -2.47
CA SER A 140 9.81 -11.51 -3.40
C SER A 140 11.18 -11.04 -2.90
N LYS A 141 11.27 -9.88 -2.21
CA LYS A 141 12.52 -9.33 -1.66
C LYS A 141 13.05 -10.10 -0.46
N TYR A 142 12.14 -10.51 0.44
CA TYR A 142 12.55 -11.03 1.75
C TYR A 142 12.44 -12.55 1.92
N LEU A 143 11.77 -13.25 1.00
CA LEU A 143 11.68 -14.70 1.02
C LEU A 143 12.67 -15.36 0.05
N ASN A 144 13.33 -16.41 0.51
CA ASN A 144 14.34 -17.10 -0.28
C ASN A 144 13.70 -18.06 -1.30
N ASN A 145 14.11 -17.93 -2.58
CA ASN A 145 13.72 -18.84 -3.67
C ASN A 145 12.21 -19.02 -3.85
N CYS A 146 11.41 -18.01 -3.53
CA CYS A 146 9.98 -18.01 -3.76
C CYS A 146 9.64 -17.44 -5.14
N LYS A 147 8.70 -18.07 -5.84
CA LYS A 147 8.09 -17.53 -7.04
C LYS A 147 6.82 -16.77 -6.62
N VAL A 148 6.82 -15.46 -6.80
CA VAL A 148 5.70 -14.61 -6.40
C VAL A 148 4.95 -14.12 -7.64
N THR A 149 3.63 -14.32 -7.64
CA THR A 149 2.70 -13.83 -8.66
C THR A 149 1.78 -12.81 -8.01
N GLY A 150 1.56 -11.67 -8.66
CA GLY A 150 0.59 -10.65 -8.24
C GLY A 150 -0.53 -10.51 -9.27
N TRP A 151 -1.77 -10.56 -8.82
CA TRP A 151 -2.96 -10.36 -9.65
C TRP A 151 -3.65 -9.05 -9.34
N ASP A 152 -4.11 -8.37 -10.40
CA ASP A 152 -5.03 -7.23 -10.27
C ASP A 152 -5.98 -7.18 -11.47
N ILE A 153 -7.09 -6.46 -11.31
CA ILE A 153 -8.13 -6.32 -12.34
C ILE A 153 -7.80 -5.23 -13.38
N SER A 154 -6.85 -4.34 -13.10
CA SER A 154 -6.53 -3.17 -13.91
C SER A 154 -5.13 -3.26 -14.53
N GLU A 155 -5.05 -3.05 -15.86
CA GLU A 155 -3.76 -2.96 -16.56
C GLU A 155 -2.87 -1.83 -16.04
N ASP A 156 -3.45 -0.70 -15.67
CA ASP A 156 -2.69 0.44 -15.15
C ASP A 156 -2.10 0.14 -13.76
N ILE A 157 -2.82 -0.60 -12.94
CA ILE A 157 -2.32 -1.11 -11.65
C ILE A 157 -1.16 -2.08 -11.90
N ILE A 158 -1.30 -3.01 -12.83
CA ILE A 158 -0.22 -3.96 -13.19
C ILE A 158 1.05 -3.22 -13.66
N LYS A 159 0.92 -2.14 -14.43
CA LYS A 159 2.07 -1.31 -14.85
C LYS A 159 2.78 -0.67 -13.63
N ILE A 160 2.02 -0.15 -12.67
CA ILE A 160 2.57 0.44 -11.43
C ILE A 160 3.28 -0.64 -10.61
N ALA A 161 2.66 -1.79 -10.39
CA ALA A 161 3.26 -2.90 -9.66
C ALA A 161 4.54 -3.41 -10.37
N SER A 162 4.54 -3.49 -11.71
CA SER A 162 5.73 -3.86 -12.51
C SER A 162 6.86 -2.85 -12.33
N HIS A 163 6.53 -1.55 -12.36
CA HIS A 163 7.53 -0.51 -12.10
C HIS A 163 8.12 -0.61 -10.70
N ASN A 164 7.27 -0.90 -9.69
CA ASN A 164 7.71 -1.07 -8.32
C ASN A 164 8.56 -2.33 -8.10
N ALA A 165 8.26 -3.42 -8.79
CA ALA A 165 9.11 -4.61 -8.78
C ALA A 165 10.49 -4.31 -9.38
N TYR A 166 10.55 -3.63 -10.52
CA TYR A 166 11.79 -3.16 -11.14
C TYR A 166 12.58 -2.22 -10.22
N LEU A 167 11.92 -1.22 -9.62
CA LEU A 167 12.54 -0.23 -8.73
C LEU A 167 13.22 -0.88 -7.51
N ASN A 168 12.66 -1.98 -7.01
CA ASN A 168 13.16 -2.69 -5.83
C ASN A 168 14.05 -3.90 -6.19
N ASP A 169 14.40 -4.06 -7.47
CA ASP A 169 15.26 -5.13 -7.96
C ASP A 169 14.78 -6.53 -7.54
N VAL A 170 13.51 -6.82 -7.84
CA VAL A 170 12.89 -8.13 -7.61
C VAL A 170 12.11 -8.62 -8.81
N ASN A 171 11.96 -9.93 -8.91
CA ASN A 171 11.14 -10.56 -9.95
C ASN A 171 9.79 -10.97 -9.38
N VAL A 172 8.72 -10.35 -9.86
CA VAL A 172 7.34 -10.68 -9.56
C VAL A 172 6.60 -10.91 -10.88
N GLU A 173 5.92 -12.02 -11.00
CA GLU A 173 5.06 -12.32 -12.15
C GLU A 173 3.73 -11.60 -11.98
N LEU A 174 3.44 -10.61 -12.82
CA LEU A 174 2.25 -9.77 -12.69
C LEU A 174 1.26 -10.08 -13.79
N GLU A 175 0.02 -10.36 -13.39
CA GLU A 175 -1.02 -10.81 -14.31
C GLU A 175 -2.33 -10.02 -14.13
N LEU A 176 -2.93 -9.64 -15.26
CA LEU A 176 -4.30 -9.11 -15.28
C LEU A 176 -5.27 -10.26 -14.99
N SER A 177 -5.96 -10.22 -13.86
CA SER A 177 -6.91 -11.25 -13.44
C SER A 177 -7.98 -10.72 -12.50
N ASP A 178 -9.23 -11.07 -12.77
CA ASP A 178 -10.38 -10.75 -11.94
C ASP A 178 -10.71 -11.92 -11.02
N ILE A 179 -10.55 -11.77 -9.70
CA ILE A 179 -10.88 -12.79 -8.72
C ILE A 179 -12.38 -13.16 -8.70
N THR A 180 -13.26 -12.30 -9.23
CA THR A 180 -14.69 -12.62 -9.33
C THR A 180 -15.00 -13.58 -10.47
N LYS A 181 -14.07 -13.70 -11.45
CA LYS A 181 -14.11 -14.60 -12.61
C LYS A 181 -12.73 -15.22 -12.84
N PRO A 182 -12.20 -15.98 -11.86
CA PRO A 182 -10.83 -16.44 -11.91
C PRO A 182 -10.57 -17.38 -13.09
N LYS A 183 -9.37 -17.27 -13.66
CA LYS A 183 -8.90 -18.20 -14.70
C LYS A 183 -8.78 -19.62 -14.13
N PHE A 184 -9.01 -20.61 -14.98
CA PHE A 184 -8.64 -21.99 -14.65
C PHE A 184 -7.11 -22.11 -14.61
N LEU A 185 -6.58 -22.68 -13.53
CA LEU A 185 -5.15 -22.94 -13.36
C LEU A 185 -4.89 -24.44 -13.32
N ASN A 186 -3.86 -24.88 -14.04
CA ASN A 186 -3.37 -26.26 -14.04
C ASN A 186 -2.26 -26.51 -13.00
N TYR A 187 -1.98 -25.53 -12.14
CA TYR A 187 -1.03 -25.63 -11.03
C TYR A 187 -1.63 -25.01 -9.75
N LYS A 188 -0.98 -25.29 -8.61
CA LYS A 188 -1.44 -24.82 -7.30
C LYS A 188 -0.36 -24.04 -6.57
N TYR A 189 -0.81 -23.09 -5.76
CA TYR A 189 0.04 -22.27 -4.90
C TYR A 189 0.29 -22.94 -3.54
N ASP A 190 1.43 -22.62 -2.94
CA ASP A 190 1.74 -22.97 -1.56
C ASP A 190 1.14 -21.97 -0.58
N VAL A 191 1.12 -20.69 -0.98
CA VAL A 191 0.60 -19.57 -0.20
C VAL A 191 -0.26 -18.69 -1.10
N ILE A 192 -1.41 -18.27 -0.58
CA ILE A 192 -2.23 -17.21 -1.15
C ILE A 192 -2.36 -16.10 -0.10
N VAL A 193 -2.15 -14.86 -0.52
CA VAL A 193 -2.33 -13.67 0.34
C VAL A 193 -3.23 -12.67 -0.36
N SER A 194 -3.98 -11.89 0.41
CA SER A 194 -4.77 -10.77 -0.12
C SER A 194 -5.06 -9.73 0.96
N ASN A 195 -5.07 -8.47 0.54
CA ASN A 195 -5.72 -7.37 1.22
C ASN A 195 -6.86 -6.86 0.33
N PRO A 196 -8.04 -7.51 0.36
CA PRO A 196 -9.15 -7.17 -0.53
C PRO A 196 -9.91 -5.93 -0.04
N PRO A 197 -10.74 -5.28 -0.88
CA PRO A 197 -11.69 -4.29 -0.42
C PRO A 197 -12.64 -4.88 0.63
N TYR A 198 -12.82 -4.16 1.74
CA TYR A 198 -13.63 -4.66 2.87
C TYR A 198 -14.42 -3.58 3.62
N ILE A 199 -14.33 -2.32 3.22
CA ILE A 199 -15.04 -1.23 3.91
C ILE A 199 -16.45 -1.14 3.35
N THR A 200 -17.45 -1.23 4.19
CA THR A 200 -18.84 -1.11 3.78
C THR A 200 -19.20 0.35 3.45
N LYS A 201 -20.23 0.56 2.62
CA LYS A 201 -20.74 1.91 2.32
C LYS A 201 -21.21 2.63 3.60
N ASN A 202 -21.72 1.92 4.58
CA ASN A 202 -22.12 2.50 5.87
C ASN A 202 -20.92 3.01 6.68
N GLU A 203 -19.75 2.37 6.55
CA GLU A 203 -18.52 2.80 7.21
C GLU A 203 -17.87 4.02 6.53
N LYS A 204 -18.29 4.34 5.29
CA LYS A 204 -17.74 5.47 4.50
C LYS A 204 -17.83 6.82 5.23
N GLN A 205 -18.80 7.02 6.10
CA GLN A 205 -18.95 8.26 6.87
C GLN A 205 -17.84 8.46 7.92
N PHE A 206 -17.21 7.37 8.38
CA PHE A 206 -16.16 7.40 9.41
C PHE A 206 -14.75 7.48 8.82
N ILE A 207 -14.63 7.42 7.49
CA ILE A 207 -13.35 7.51 6.81
C ILE A 207 -12.97 8.98 6.63
N SER A 208 -11.69 9.30 6.81
CA SER A 208 -11.15 10.63 6.59
C SER A 208 -11.40 11.11 5.15
N LYS A 209 -11.51 12.42 4.99
CA LYS A 209 -11.84 13.03 3.69
C LYS A 209 -10.78 12.73 2.63
N ASN A 210 -9.50 12.77 2.99
CA ASN A 210 -8.40 12.48 2.08
C ASN A 210 -8.50 11.08 1.47
N VAL A 211 -8.77 10.05 2.27
CA VAL A 211 -9.01 8.68 1.78
C VAL A 211 -10.24 8.62 0.87
N LYS A 212 -11.34 9.24 1.31
CA LYS A 212 -12.62 9.21 0.59
C LYS A 212 -12.58 9.87 -0.78
N PHE A 213 -11.79 10.93 -0.95
CA PHE A 213 -11.78 11.72 -2.18
C PHE A 213 -10.63 11.37 -3.13
N PHE A 214 -9.52 10.87 -2.61
CA PHE A 214 -8.31 10.68 -3.42
C PHE A 214 -7.96 9.21 -3.67
N GLU A 215 -8.34 8.29 -2.77
CA GLU A 215 -8.00 6.88 -2.96
C GLU A 215 -9.05 6.15 -3.81
N PRO A 216 -8.65 5.12 -4.58
CA PRO A 216 -9.55 4.45 -5.52
C PRO A 216 -10.65 3.68 -4.78
N HIS A 217 -11.90 4.03 -5.04
CA HIS A 217 -13.06 3.43 -4.38
C HIS A 217 -13.16 1.92 -4.60
N ILE A 218 -12.72 1.42 -5.75
CA ILE A 218 -12.71 -0.01 -6.06
C ILE A 218 -11.79 -0.81 -5.13
N ALA A 219 -10.73 -0.19 -4.60
CA ALA A 219 -9.79 -0.81 -3.67
C ALA A 219 -10.25 -0.73 -2.21
N LEU A 220 -11.29 0.05 -1.90
CA LEU A 220 -11.74 0.32 -0.54
C LEU A 220 -13.08 -0.32 -0.21
N PHE A 221 -14.09 -0.13 -1.09
CA PHE A 221 -15.48 -0.30 -0.70
C PHE A 221 -16.12 -1.58 -1.23
N VAL A 222 -16.99 -2.14 -0.38
CA VAL A 222 -17.92 -3.22 -0.71
C VAL A 222 -19.36 -2.77 -0.48
N GLU A 223 -20.33 -3.45 -1.12
CA GLU A 223 -21.75 -3.20 -0.90
C GLU A 223 -22.17 -3.64 0.51
N ASN A 224 -23.13 -2.94 1.11
CA ASN A 224 -23.63 -3.26 2.44
C ASN A 224 -24.33 -4.61 2.51
N GLU A 225 -24.98 -5.00 1.41
CA GLU A 225 -25.78 -6.23 1.28
C GLU A 225 -24.90 -7.49 1.30
N ASP A 226 -23.67 -7.40 0.85
CA ASP A 226 -22.71 -8.50 0.92
C ASP A 226 -21.29 -8.02 1.26
N PRO A 227 -21.01 -7.65 2.52
CA PRO A 227 -19.70 -7.18 2.95
C PRO A 227 -18.60 -8.26 2.87
N LEU A 228 -19.01 -9.51 2.68
CA LEU A 228 -18.08 -10.65 2.58
C LEU A 228 -17.85 -11.11 1.13
N CYS A 229 -18.31 -10.37 0.13
CA CYS A 229 -18.29 -10.81 -1.27
C CYS A 229 -16.90 -11.21 -1.76
N PHE A 230 -15.86 -10.39 -1.50
CA PHE A 230 -14.49 -10.72 -1.89
C PHE A 230 -13.92 -11.89 -1.09
N TYR A 231 -14.20 -11.98 0.21
CA TYR A 231 -13.77 -13.13 1.03
C TYR A 231 -14.33 -14.45 0.50
N LYS A 232 -15.61 -14.48 0.12
CA LYS A 232 -16.25 -15.67 -0.48
C LYS A 232 -15.51 -16.10 -1.74
N LYS A 233 -15.22 -15.16 -2.65
CA LYS A 233 -14.52 -15.43 -3.92
C LYS A 233 -13.08 -15.88 -3.71
N ILE A 234 -12.35 -15.21 -2.83
CA ILE A 234 -10.96 -15.54 -2.50
C ILE A 234 -10.89 -16.93 -1.85
N PHE A 235 -11.83 -17.27 -0.93
CA PHE A 235 -11.82 -18.57 -0.25
C PHE A 235 -12.21 -19.71 -1.20
N ASP A 236 -13.18 -19.51 -2.09
CA ASP A 236 -13.53 -20.49 -3.13
C ASP A 236 -12.36 -20.75 -4.06
N PHE A 237 -11.71 -19.69 -4.53
CA PHE A 237 -10.52 -19.79 -5.36
C PHE A 237 -9.38 -20.47 -4.60
N SER A 238 -9.10 -20.06 -3.37
CA SER A 238 -8.03 -20.63 -2.53
C SER A 238 -8.28 -22.11 -2.23
N ASN A 239 -9.51 -22.50 -1.98
CA ASN A 239 -9.85 -23.90 -1.76
C ASN A 239 -9.56 -24.76 -3.00
N SER A 240 -9.72 -24.24 -4.20
CA SER A 240 -9.43 -24.96 -5.45
C SER A 240 -7.95 -24.92 -5.83
N ASN A 241 -7.23 -23.82 -5.53
CA ASN A 241 -5.91 -23.52 -6.09
C ASN A 241 -4.76 -23.51 -5.07
N LEU A 242 -5.02 -23.70 -3.77
CA LEU A 242 -3.98 -24.03 -2.80
C LEU A 242 -3.65 -25.54 -2.86
N LYS A 243 -2.39 -25.87 -2.64
CA LYS A 243 -1.97 -27.26 -2.33
C LYS A 243 -2.60 -27.72 -1.00
N SER A 244 -2.70 -29.02 -0.77
CA SER A 244 -3.01 -29.54 0.56
C SER A 244 -1.97 -29.04 1.57
N ASN A 245 -2.41 -28.59 2.74
CA ASN A 245 -1.61 -27.91 3.75
C ASN A 245 -1.01 -26.55 3.28
N GLY A 246 -1.51 -25.99 2.18
CA GLY A 246 -1.19 -24.63 1.75
C GLY A 246 -1.82 -23.57 2.66
N PHE A 247 -1.25 -22.39 2.66
CA PHE A 247 -1.60 -21.32 3.58
C PHE A 247 -2.39 -20.20 2.88
N LEU A 248 -3.44 -19.76 3.52
CA LEU A 248 -4.14 -18.52 3.18
C LEU A 248 -3.86 -17.46 4.24
N TYR A 249 -3.41 -16.27 3.82
CA TYR A 249 -3.28 -15.08 4.65
C TYR A 249 -4.20 -14.00 4.11
N ILE A 250 -4.95 -13.35 4.98
CA ILE A 250 -5.91 -12.35 4.55
C ILE A 250 -6.04 -11.21 5.55
N GLU A 251 -6.04 -9.97 5.04
CA GLU A 251 -6.42 -8.81 5.82
C GLU A 251 -7.94 -8.71 5.88
N ILE A 252 -8.49 -8.31 7.03
CA ILE A 252 -9.93 -8.30 7.27
C ILE A 252 -10.42 -7.01 7.90
N ASN A 253 -11.70 -6.70 7.66
CA ASN A 253 -12.43 -5.74 8.48
C ASN A 253 -12.64 -6.31 9.90
N GLU A 254 -12.26 -5.54 10.93
CA GLU A 254 -12.38 -5.94 12.32
C GLU A 254 -13.82 -6.32 12.73
N ASN A 255 -14.81 -5.64 12.12
CA ASN A 255 -16.24 -5.82 12.44
C ASN A 255 -16.79 -7.17 11.97
N PHE A 256 -16.15 -7.80 10.97
CA PHE A 256 -16.63 -9.06 10.38
C PHE A 256 -15.72 -10.26 10.71
N SER A 257 -14.84 -10.14 11.71
CA SER A 257 -13.87 -11.20 12.03
C SER A 257 -14.50 -12.55 12.36
N LYS A 258 -15.65 -12.57 13.03
CA LYS A 258 -16.38 -13.80 13.38
C LYS A 258 -16.99 -14.47 12.17
N GLU A 259 -17.61 -13.67 11.29
CA GLU A 259 -18.25 -14.11 10.04
C GLU A 259 -17.20 -14.66 9.07
N VAL A 260 -16.05 -14.00 8.94
CA VAL A 260 -14.93 -14.44 8.10
C VAL A 260 -14.38 -15.77 8.61
N ILE A 261 -14.18 -15.94 9.93
CA ILE A 261 -13.73 -17.21 10.52
C ILE A 261 -14.74 -18.32 10.28
N LYS A 262 -16.05 -18.04 10.44
CA LYS A 262 -17.11 -19.00 10.14
C LYS A 262 -17.04 -19.42 8.67
N LEU A 263 -16.97 -18.46 7.76
CA LEU A 263 -16.88 -18.72 6.33
C LEU A 263 -15.67 -19.62 5.96
N LEU A 264 -14.49 -19.37 6.56
CA LEU A 264 -13.32 -20.21 6.37
C LEU A 264 -13.56 -21.65 6.82
N LYS A 265 -14.18 -21.86 7.99
CA LYS A 265 -14.53 -23.20 8.50
C LYS A 265 -15.50 -23.91 7.56
N ASP A 266 -16.52 -23.20 7.10
CA ASP A 266 -17.54 -23.74 6.18
C ASP A 266 -16.94 -24.13 4.82
N LYS A 267 -15.84 -23.46 4.39
CA LYS A 267 -15.06 -23.81 3.19
C LYS A 267 -13.97 -24.87 3.44
N GLY A 268 -13.89 -25.45 4.65
CA GLY A 268 -13.00 -26.56 4.96
C GLY A 268 -11.58 -26.16 5.34
N PHE A 269 -11.30 -24.88 5.60
CA PHE A 269 -10.02 -24.46 6.17
C PHE A 269 -9.92 -24.84 7.65
N TYR A 270 -8.70 -25.11 8.11
CA TYR A 270 -8.43 -25.46 9.50
C TYR A 270 -7.22 -24.67 10.05
N ASP A 271 -6.87 -24.83 11.32
CA ASP A 271 -5.82 -24.07 12.06
C ASP A 271 -5.94 -22.55 11.81
N ILE A 272 -7.17 -22.04 11.94
CA ILE A 272 -7.49 -20.64 11.68
C ILE A 272 -6.98 -19.79 12.83
N LYS A 273 -6.04 -18.90 12.56
CA LYS A 273 -5.42 -17.99 13.54
C LYS A 273 -5.79 -16.56 13.21
N LEU A 274 -6.40 -15.87 14.17
CA LEU A 274 -6.72 -14.44 14.09
C LEU A 274 -5.62 -13.65 14.80
N LYS A 275 -5.08 -12.63 14.13
CA LYS A 275 -4.08 -11.71 14.69
C LYS A 275 -4.61 -10.28 14.71
N LYS A 276 -4.31 -9.58 15.78
CA LYS A 276 -4.57 -8.14 15.93
C LYS A 276 -3.42 -7.33 15.35
N ASP A 277 -3.74 -6.14 14.86
CA ASP A 277 -2.76 -5.14 14.46
C ASP A 277 -2.20 -4.36 15.68
N PHE A 278 -1.25 -3.45 15.44
CA PHE A 278 -0.63 -2.61 16.48
C PHE A 278 -1.63 -1.71 17.22
N ARG A 279 -2.83 -1.50 16.65
CA ARG A 279 -3.95 -0.78 17.29
C ARG A 279 -4.88 -1.72 18.05
N LEU A 280 -4.50 -2.98 18.24
CA LEU A 280 -5.26 -4.05 18.93
C LEU A 280 -6.59 -4.41 18.25
N LYS A 281 -6.74 -4.11 16.96
CA LYS A 281 -7.90 -4.44 16.14
C LYS A 281 -7.71 -5.78 15.43
N ASN A 282 -8.75 -6.61 15.36
CA ASN A 282 -8.71 -7.83 14.57
C ASN A 282 -8.45 -7.49 13.10
N ARG A 283 -7.27 -7.88 12.58
CA ARG A 283 -6.85 -7.38 11.27
C ARG A 283 -6.42 -8.45 10.28
N MET A 284 -5.88 -9.55 10.74
CA MET A 284 -5.29 -10.54 9.87
C MET A 284 -5.71 -11.94 10.26
N ILE A 285 -5.96 -12.78 9.29
CA ILE A 285 -6.22 -14.21 9.49
C ILE A 285 -5.22 -15.02 8.67
N LYS A 286 -4.72 -16.10 9.30
CA LYS A 286 -4.02 -17.21 8.66
C LYS A 286 -4.89 -18.46 8.78
N ALA A 287 -5.02 -19.19 7.70
CA ALA A 287 -5.73 -20.48 7.68
C ALA A 287 -4.99 -21.50 6.81
N ILE A 288 -5.18 -22.78 7.08
CA ILE A 288 -4.55 -23.87 6.33
C ILE A 288 -5.64 -24.61 5.55
N LYS A 289 -5.36 -24.94 4.28
CA LYS A 289 -6.23 -25.77 3.46
C LYS A 289 -6.06 -27.25 3.83
N LYS A 290 -7.16 -27.98 3.97
CA LYS A 290 -7.14 -29.45 4.06
C LYS A 290 -6.63 -30.09 2.78
#